data_213e93a32cd99d24d5b11f7183536698
#
_entry.id   213e93a32cd99d24d5b11f7183536698
#
_cell.length_a   1.000
_cell.length_b   1.000
_cell.length_c   1.000
_cell.angle_alpha   90.00
_cell.angle_beta   90.00
_cell.angle_gamma   90.00
#
_symmetry.space_group_name_H-M   'P 1'
#
loop_
_entity.id
_entity.type
_entity.pdbx_description
1 polymer ?
#
loop_
_entity_poly.entity_id
_entity_poly.type
_entity_poly.pdbx_seq_one_letter_code
_entity_poly.pdbx_strand_id
1 'polypeptide(L)'
;YAFPVSPSQAYKMLGNGWTVDVIAHIMGHFEGLTAEPVEVLSMYDGMSCGHIALGKLGAEIASYHATEIDKFAIQTTQANFPDVVQLGDAFQVREDGWTYAGLTGGASEAVE
;
A
#
# COMPACT_ATOMS: atom_id res chain seq x y z
N TYR A 1 -8.03 -12.15 5.47
CA TYR A 1 -6.92 -11.28 5.91
C TYR A 1 -6.35 -11.81 7.23
N ALA A 2 -5.09 -12.15 7.22
CA ALA A 2 -4.42 -12.77 8.39
C ALA A 2 -3.63 -11.75 9.20
N PHE A 3 -3.54 -11.97 10.53
CA PHE A 3 -2.74 -11.14 11.43
C PHE A 3 -1.65 -11.99 12.08
N PRO A 4 -0.42 -12.03 11.52
CA PRO A 4 0.67 -12.82 12.08
C PRO A 4 1.35 -12.12 13.28
N VAL A 5 0.58 -11.40 14.05
CA VAL A 5 1.05 -10.60 15.19
C VAL A 5 0.16 -10.86 16.40
N SER A 6 0.56 -10.34 17.56
CA SER A 6 -0.25 -10.51 18.78
C SER A 6 -1.63 -9.87 18.65
N PRO A 7 -2.65 -10.34 19.41
CA PRO A 7 -3.96 -9.72 19.42
C PRO A 7 -3.91 -8.21 19.74
N SER A 8 -3.04 -7.77 20.65
CA SER A 8 -2.90 -6.33 20.97
C SER A 8 -2.43 -5.54 19.78
N GLN A 9 -1.48 -6.06 19.00
CA GLN A 9 -0.99 -5.39 17.81
C GLN A 9 -2.04 -5.38 16.70
N ALA A 10 -2.80 -6.47 16.55
CA ALA A 10 -3.90 -6.53 15.60
C ALA A 10 -4.97 -5.48 15.90
N TYR A 11 -5.39 -5.36 17.16
CA TYR A 11 -6.36 -4.35 17.59
C TYR A 11 -5.85 -2.93 17.36
N LYS A 12 -4.57 -2.68 17.65
CA LYS A 12 -3.95 -1.38 17.39
C LYS A 12 -3.99 -1.01 15.91
N MET A 13 -3.65 -1.95 15.04
CA MET A 13 -3.69 -1.73 13.60
C MET A 13 -5.11 -1.51 13.08
N LEU A 14 -6.08 -2.24 13.59
CA LEU A 14 -7.49 -2.05 13.23
C LEU A 14 -8.00 -0.68 13.66
N GLY A 15 -7.57 -0.18 14.83
CA GLY A 15 -7.90 1.16 15.29
C GLY A 15 -7.29 2.26 14.46
N ASN A 16 -6.13 2.02 13.88
CA ASN A 16 -5.42 2.98 13.02
C ASN A 16 -5.77 2.80 11.54
N GLY A 17 -6.50 1.75 11.19
CA GLY A 17 -6.82 1.44 9.81
C GLY A 17 -7.99 2.24 9.26
N TRP A 18 -8.26 2.03 7.99
CA TRP A 18 -9.37 2.67 7.30
C TRP A 18 -10.66 1.88 7.46
N THR A 19 -11.79 2.57 7.31
CA THR A 19 -13.06 1.90 7.02
C THR A 19 -13.07 1.55 5.53
N VAL A 20 -12.65 0.33 5.23
CA VAL A 20 -12.33 -0.11 3.86
C VAL A 20 -13.49 0.09 2.90
N ASP A 21 -14.71 -0.25 3.30
CA ASP A 21 -15.88 -0.13 2.41
C ASP A 21 -16.19 1.31 2.05
N VAL A 22 -15.99 2.26 2.98
CA VAL A 22 -16.18 3.69 2.71
C VAL A 22 -15.13 4.20 1.74
N ILE A 23 -13.87 3.83 1.95
CA ILE A 23 -12.76 4.22 1.09
C ILE A 23 -12.94 3.62 -0.31
N ALA A 24 -13.34 2.37 -0.41
CA ALA A 24 -13.64 1.73 -1.69
C ALA A 24 -14.75 2.47 -2.45
N HIS A 25 -15.79 2.90 -1.74
CA HIS A 25 -16.88 3.68 -2.34
C HIS A 25 -16.36 5.01 -2.91
N ILE A 26 -15.52 5.72 -2.16
CA ILE A 26 -14.92 6.99 -2.62
C ILE A 26 -14.03 6.75 -3.84
N MET A 27 -13.16 5.74 -3.79
CA MET A 27 -12.26 5.40 -4.91
C MET A 27 -13.03 4.99 -6.16
N GLY A 28 -14.22 4.42 -6.01
CA GLY A 28 -15.05 4.01 -7.12
C GLY A 28 -15.49 5.16 -8.05
N HIS A 29 -15.38 6.40 -7.58
CA HIS A 29 -15.65 7.59 -8.38
C HIS A 29 -14.45 8.04 -9.23
N PHE A 30 -13.31 7.43 -9.08
CA PHE A 30 -12.12 7.78 -9.88
C PHE A 30 -12.21 7.13 -11.26
N GLU A 31 -12.20 7.95 -12.30
CA GLU A 31 -12.23 7.47 -13.67
C GLU A 31 -10.98 6.65 -14.00
N GLY A 32 -11.17 5.54 -14.70
CA GLY A 32 -10.06 4.71 -15.18
C GLY A 32 -9.41 3.82 -14.13
N LEU A 33 -9.85 3.88 -12.87
CA LEU A 33 -9.24 3.10 -11.80
C LEU A 33 -9.33 1.58 -12.02
N THR A 34 -10.42 1.13 -12.64
CA THR A 34 -10.65 -0.29 -12.95
C THR A 34 -10.51 -0.61 -14.44
N ALA A 35 -10.24 0.38 -15.28
CA ALA A 35 -10.16 0.21 -16.73
C ALA A 35 -8.79 -0.32 -17.19
N GLU A 36 -7.74 0.00 -16.45
CA GLU A 36 -6.36 -0.38 -16.76
C GLU A 36 -5.64 -0.83 -15.50
N PRO A 37 -4.58 -1.65 -15.61
CA PRO A 37 -3.71 -1.95 -14.47
C PRO A 37 -3.15 -0.66 -13.86
N VAL A 38 -3.14 -0.58 -12.54
CA VAL A 38 -2.69 0.62 -11.82
C VAL A 38 -1.38 0.35 -11.08
N GLU A 39 -0.53 1.36 -11.04
CA GLU A 39 0.65 1.38 -10.19
C GLU A 39 0.32 2.22 -8.96
N VAL A 40 0.60 1.69 -7.78
CA VAL A 40 0.22 2.32 -6.51
C VAL A 40 1.45 2.68 -5.71
N LEU A 41 1.48 3.92 -5.22
CA LEU A 41 2.38 4.34 -4.15
C LEU A 41 1.52 4.66 -2.93
N SER A 42 1.58 3.82 -1.93
CA SER A 42 0.84 4.01 -0.69
C SER A 42 1.77 4.56 0.38
N MET A 43 1.56 5.80 0.76
CA MET A 43 2.36 6.44 1.81
C MET A 43 1.71 6.20 3.16
N TYR A 44 2.54 5.84 4.15
CA TYR A 44 2.06 5.47 5.49
C TYR A 44 1.04 4.33 5.42
N ASP A 45 1.42 3.28 4.72
CA ASP A 45 0.51 2.21 4.26
C ASP A 45 -0.18 1.45 5.40
N GLY A 46 0.44 1.37 6.57
CA GLY A 46 -0.06 0.56 7.65
C GLY A 46 -0.15 -0.91 7.24
N MET A 47 -1.30 -1.52 7.45
CA MET A 47 -1.55 -2.91 7.08
C MET A 47 -2.19 -3.07 5.70
N SER A 48 -2.00 -2.09 4.83
CA SER A 48 -2.46 -2.10 3.43
C SER A 48 -3.98 -2.10 3.26
N CYS A 49 -4.69 -1.29 4.03
CA CYS A 49 -6.13 -1.11 3.84
C CYS A 49 -6.47 -0.58 2.44
N GLY A 50 -5.61 0.26 1.86
CA GLY A 50 -5.79 0.74 0.49
C GLY A 50 -5.74 -0.38 -0.53
N HIS A 51 -4.87 -1.37 -0.33
CA HIS A 51 -4.80 -2.56 -1.18
C HIS A 51 -6.10 -3.36 -1.11
N ILE A 52 -6.66 -3.53 0.08
CA ILE A 52 -7.95 -4.21 0.27
C ILE A 52 -9.06 -3.44 -0.45
N ALA A 53 -9.10 -2.12 -0.32
CA ALA A 53 -10.11 -1.28 -0.96
C ALA A 53 -10.06 -1.39 -2.48
N LEU A 54 -8.87 -1.35 -3.08
CA LEU A 54 -8.68 -1.53 -4.52
C LEU A 54 -9.12 -2.91 -4.97
N GLY A 55 -8.84 -3.94 -4.17
CA GLY A 55 -9.31 -5.31 -4.45
C GLY A 55 -10.82 -5.42 -4.46
N LYS A 56 -11.51 -4.74 -3.54
CA LYS A 56 -12.99 -4.72 -3.50
C LYS A 56 -13.59 -4.06 -4.73
N LEU A 57 -12.90 -3.11 -5.33
CA LEU A 57 -13.33 -2.45 -6.57
C LEU A 57 -13.04 -3.27 -7.81
N GLY A 58 -12.25 -4.33 -7.70
CA GLY A 58 -11.81 -5.12 -8.84
C GLY A 58 -10.69 -4.46 -9.65
N ALA A 59 -9.99 -3.50 -9.07
CA ALA A 59 -8.85 -2.87 -9.73
C ALA A 59 -7.70 -3.87 -9.91
N GLU A 60 -7.09 -3.89 -11.08
CA GLU A 60 -5.89 -4.67 -11.33
C GLU A 60 -4.68 -3.86 -10.91
N ILE A 61 -3.88 -4.39 -9.99
CA ILE A 61 -2.70 -3.71 -9.46
C ILE A 61 -1.46 -4.25 -10.16
N ALA A 62 -0.85 -3.41 -11.00
CA ALA A 62 0.38 -3.77 -11.72
C ALA A 62 1.58 -3.78 -10.76
N SER A 63 1.64 -2.82 -9.84
CA SER A 63 2.66 -2.76 -8.78
C SER A 63 2.12 -2.00 -7.58
N TYR A 64 2.58 -2.37 -6.40
CA TYR A 64 2.21 -1.72 -5.16
C TYR A 64 3.46 -1.46 -4.33
N HIS A 65 3.81 -0.19 -4.20
CA HIS A 65 4.94 0.25 -3.39
C HIS A 65 4.40 0.96 -2.17
N ALA A 66 4.92 0.61 -1.01
CA ALA A 66 4.42 1.12 0.26
C ALA A 66 5.53 1.72 1.11
N THR A 67 5.23 2.81 1.79
CA THR A 67 6.09 3.32 2.85
C THR A 67 5.46 3.02 4.20
N GLU A 68 6.20 2.40 5.08
CA GLU A 68 5.78 2.06 6.43
C GLU A 68 7.01 1.75 7.28
N ILE A 69 7.00 2.13 8.54
CA ILE A 69 8.10 1.85 9.48
C ILE A 69 7.69 0.90 10.61
N ASP A 70 6.40 0.73 10.85
CA ASP A 70 5.92 -0.19 11.89
C ASP A 70 6.11 -1.64 11.42
N LYS A 71 7.00 -2.36 12.11
CA LYS A 71 7.34 -3.74 11.75
C LYS A 71 6.14 -4.69 11.80
N PHE A 72 5.19 -4.46 12.69
CA PHE A 72 3.99 -5.31 12.81
C PHE A 72 3.05 -5.09 11.64
N ALA A 73 2.89 -3.84 11.22
CA ALA A 73 2.11 -3.51 10.02
C ALA A 73 2.74 -4.10 8.77
N ILE A 74 4.07 -4.00 8.62
CA ILE A 74 4.80 -4.60 7.50
C ILE A 74 4.63 -6.11 7.48
N GLN A 75 4.76 -6.79 8.61
CA GLN A 75 4.58 -8.25 8.70
C GLN A 75 3.17 -8.66 8.26
N THR A 76 2.16 -7.91 8.69
CA THR A 76 0.76 -8.19 8.34
C THR A 76 0.53 -7.98 6.85
N THR A 77 1.05 -6.90 6.28
CA THR A 77 0.97 -6.66 4.83
C THR A 77 1.63 -7.78 4.05
N GLN A 78 2.84 -8.19 4.42
CA GLN A 78 3.57 -9.23 3.70
C GLN A 78 2.90 -10.60 3.80
N ALA A 79 2.21 -10.88 4.90
CA ALA A 79 1.46 -12.12 5.06
C ALA A 79 0.25 -12.20 4.12
N ASN A 80 -0.38 -11.08 3.82
CA ASN A 80 -1.59 -11.03 3.00
C ASN A 80 -1.31 -10.63 1.55
N PHE A 81 -0.30 -9.79 1.33
CA PHE A 81 0.06 -9.25 0.02
C PHE A 81 1.57 -9.34 -0.18
N PRO A 82 2.11 -10.54 -0.46
CA PRO A 82 3.56 -10.73 -0.54
C PRO A 82 4.24 -9.97 -1.68
N ASP A 83 3.47 -9.51 -2.67
CA ASP A 83 4.00 -8.75 -3.81
C ASP A 83 4.17 -7.25 -3.53
N VAL A 84 3.72 -6.78 -2.36
CA VAL A 84 3.92 -5.38 -1.96
C VAL A 84 5.40 -5.10 -1.73
N VAL A 85 5.92 -4.07 -2.37
CA VAL A 85 7.31 -3.64 -2.21
C VAL A 85 7.39 -2.63 -1.07
N GLN A 86 8.11 -2.97 -0.01
CA GLN A 86 8.29 -2.11 1.15
C GLN A 86 9.47 -1.16 0.93
N LEU A 87 9.20 0.15 0.92
CA LEU A 87 10.20 1.18 0.69
C LEU A 87 10.76 1.77 1.99
N GLY A 88 10.15 1.44 3.13
CA GLY A 88 10.60 1.94 4.43
C GLY A 88 10.03 3.31 4.78
N ASP A 89 10.91 4.23 5.18
CA ASP A 89 10.50 5.54 5.65
C ASP A 89 10.08 6.47 4.50
N ALA A 90 8.89 7.05 4.59
CA ALA A 90 8.38 7.99 3.58
C ALA A 90 9.27 9.22 3.41
N PHE A 91 9.91 9.70 4.48
CA PHE A 91 10.83 10.84 4.39
C PHE A 91 12.07 10.50 3.57
N GLN A 92 12.57 9.29 3.69
CA GLN A 92 13.70 8.83 2.90
C GLN A 92 13.33 8.76 1.41
N VAL A 93 12.17 8.22 1.09
CA VAL A 93 11.67 8.17 -0.29
C VAL A 93 11.54 9.58 -0.87
N ARG A 94 11.04 10.51 -0.08
CA ARG A 94 10.93 11.92 -0.49
C ARG A 94 12.29 12.55 -0.77
N GLU A 95 13.30 12.25 0.03
CA GLU A 95 14.67 12.74 -0.18
C GLU A 95 15.27 12.20 -1.47
N ASP A 96 14.87 11.02 -1.89
CA ASP A 96 15.26 10.44 -3.18
C ASP A 96 14.55 11.08 -4.37
N GLY A 97 13.76 12.14 -4.14
CA GLY A 97 13.14 12.96 -5.17
C GLY A 97 11.88 12.41 -5.80
N TRP A 98 11.26 11.39 -5.19
CA TRP A 98 10.04 10.78 -5.71
C TRP A 98 10.15 10.28 -7.15
N THR A 99 11.36 9.91 -7.57
CA THR A 99 11.59 9.37 -8.91
C THR A 99 11.19 7.90 -8.97
N TYR A 100 10.85 7.43 -10.16
CA TYR A 100 10.60 6.00 -10.35
C TYR A 100 11.81 5.15 -9.97
N ALA A 101 13.02 5.62 -10.30
CA ALA A 101 14.25 4.97 -9.89
C ALA A 101 14.39 4.90 -8.37
N GLY A 102 14.08 5.98 -7.65
CA GLY A 102 14.06 6.00 -6.20
C GLY A 102 13.03 5.04 -5.61
N LEU A 103 11.83 5.00 -6.19
CA LEU A 103 10.76 4.13 -5.74
C LEU A 103 11.06 2.65 -5.97
N THR A 104 11.75 2.32 -7.04
CA THR A 104 12.03 0.93 -7.41
C THR A 104 13.46 0.49 -7.07
N GLY A 105 14.21 1.29 -6.34
CA GLY A 105 15.61 0.99 -6.03
C GLY A 105 16.56 1.15 -7.21
N GLY A 106 16.20 1.95 -8.19
CA GLY A 106 17.01 2.21 -9.37
C GLY A 106 16.96 1.11 -10.43
N ALA A 107 16.03 0.18 -10.30
CA ALA A 107 15.96 -1.00 -11.15
C ALA A 107 15.43 -0.72 -12.56
N SER A 108 14.85 0.43 -12.82
CA SER A 108 14.32 0.78 -14.14
C SER A 108 14.39 2.27 -14.40
N GLU A 109 14.02 2.65 -15.61
CA GLU A 109 14.02 4.04 -16.02
C GLU A 109 13.04 4.87 -15.18
N ALA A 110 13.37 6.13 -15.00
CA ALA A 110 12.51 7.07 -14.29
C ALA A 110 11.20 7.26 -15.05
N VAL A 111 10.11 7.24 -14.31
CA VAL A 111 8.77 7.57 -14.82
C VAL A 111 8.32 8.84 -14.12
N GLU A 112 7.95 9.81 -14.87
CA GLU A 112 7.56 11.12 -14.37
C GLU A 112 6.05 11.35 -14.44
#